data_356c5e8141b3fadabc404c89da837658
#
_entry.id   356c5e8141b3fadabc404c89da837658
#
_cell.length_a   1.000
_cell.length_b   1.000
_cell.length_c   1.000
_cell.angle_alpha   90.00
_cell.angle_beta   90.00
_cell.angle_gamma   90.00
#
_symmetry.space_group_name_H-M   'P 1'
#
loop_
_entity.id
_entity.type
_entity.pdbx_description
1 polymer ?
#
loop_
_entity_poly.entity_id
_entity_poly.type
_entity_poly.pdbx_seq_one_letter_code
_entity_poly.pdbx_strand_id
1 'polypeptide(L)'
;SRVVEGAREDVAALLGGDPERTVLGPGATFWINAILASKLNAGDRVVTTALEHNAVMRPLRWYEEKRRIKLVTVNGRSSDGVPSADEIVNTVAHAPTSLVIMTHASNVTGAVLPVAEVAKAVSPVPVLVDAAQTAGSLAIDFGEMGAAALVASGHKGLLGPTGVGVLLLAPWFDIEPLVRGGTGSRSESVKMPEHLPDRLEAGTVNSAGAAGLGASCAWIRDRTVEAIHQRGRRLLEHLVEGLKEVPGVFLHGWNANQPRVNILSFTMRSKDNGELAAWLDREHGIMVRAGLHCAPAAHQRLETFPNGTIRVGIGPFNTESDIDALIAAINDAYE
;
A
#
# COMPACT_ATOMS: atom_id res chain seq x y z
N SER A 1 -2.50 10.38 -25.12
CA SER A 1 -1.28 10.34 -25.97
C SER A 1 -0.70 8.93 -25.97
N ARG A 2 0.03 8.53 -27.03
CA ARG A 2 0.63 7.17 -27.11
C ARG A 2 1.47 6.81 -25.88
N VAL A 3 2.19 7.78 -25.31
CA VAL A 3 3.01 7.57 -24.11
C VAL A 3 2.16 7.23 -22.89
N VAL A 4 1.05 7.93 -22.72
CA VAL A 4 0.14 7.68 -21.58
C VAL A 4 -0.58 6.33 -21.74
N GLU A 5 -0.99 6.00 -22.98
CA GLU A 5 -1.64 4.71 -23.26
C GLU A 5 -0.66 3.54 -23.05
N GLY A 6 0.57 3.63 -23.58
CA GLY A 6 1.60 2.61 -23.35
C GLY A 6 1.90 2.41 -21.86
N ALA A 7 1.98 3.50 -21.09
CA ALA A 7 2.17 3.41 -19.63
C ALA A 7 0.99 2.70 -18.93
N ARG A 8 -0.23 2.95 -19.39
CA ARG A 8 -1.44 2.30 -18.88
C ARG A 8 -1.43 0.80 -19.17
N GLU A 9 -1.06 0.43 -20.41
CA GLU A 9 -0.89 -0.96 -20.82
C GLU A 9 0.17 -1.69 -19.98
N ASP A 10 1.33 -1.06 -19.75
CA ASP A 10 2.40 -1.62 -18.94
C ASP A 10 1.99 -1.82 -17.47
N VAL A 11 1.27 -0.86 -16.88
CA VAL A 11 0.71 -0.99 -15.52
C VAL A 11 -0.33 -2.10 -15.45
N ALA A 12 -1.27 -2.14 -16.39
CA ALA A 12 -2.30 -3.14 -16.44
C ALA A 12 -1.70 -4.56 -16.58
N ALA A 13 -0.72 -4.71 -17.47
CA ALA A 13 -0.03 -5.99 -17.68
C ALA A 13 0.78 -6.43 -16.44
N LEU A 14 1.36 -5.49 -15.68
CA LEU A 14 2.10 -5.80 -14.45
C LEU A 14 1.18 -6.23 -13.29
N LEU A 15 -0.02 -5.66 -13.21
CA LEU A 15 -0.93 -5.84 -12.07
C LEU A 15 -2.13 -6.76 -12.40
N GLY A 16 -2.19 -7.36 -13.58
CA GLY A 16 -3.29 -8.24 -14.01
C GLY A 16 -4.62 -7.49 -14.17
N GLY A 17 -4.58 -6.26 -14.66
CA GLY A 17 -5.75 -5.41 -14.89
C GLY A 17 -6.12 -5.27 -16.36
N ASP A 18 -7.28 -4.66 -16.61
CA ASP A 18 -7.72 -4.24 -17.93
C ASP A 18 -7.20 -2.81 -18.21
N PRO A 19 -6.45 -2.57 -19.31
CA PRO A 19 -6.00 -1.22 -19.67
C PRO A 19 -7.12 -0.19 -19.78
N GLU A 20 -8.30 -0.58 -20.28
CA GLU A 20 -9.44 0.32 -20.41
C GLU A 20 -10.04 0.72 -19.05
N ARG A 21 -9.74 -0.04 -17.99
CA ARG A 21 -10.19 0.18 -16.61
C ARG A 21 -9.06 0.51 -15.66
N THR A 22 -7.88 0.80 -16.20
CA THR A 22 -6.69 1.28 -15.49
C THR A 22 -6.60 2.79 -15.66
N VAL A 23 -6.66 3.52 -14.54
CA VAL A 23 -6.73 4.99 -14.52
C VAL A 23 -5.48 5.55 -13.87
N LEU A 24 -4.84 6.53 -14.50
CA LEU A 24 -3.67 7.21 -13.98
C LEU A 24 -4.07 8.49 -13.24
N GLY A 25 -3.39 8.78 -12.13
CA GLY A 25 -3.68 9.96 -11.33
C GLY A 25 -2.58 10.26 -10.32
N PRO A 26 -2.79 11.19 -9.37
CA PRO A 26 -1.71 11.68 -8.51
C PRO A 26 -1.12 10.65 -7.54
N GLY A 27 -1.88 9.58 -7.20
CA GLY A 27 -1.42 8.54 -6.28
C GLY A 27 -2.56 7.85 -5.53
N ALA A 28 -2.24 6.82 -4.74
CA ALA A 28 -3.21 6.00 -4.01
C ALA A 28 -4.13 6.84 -3.11
N THR A 29 -3.61 7.81 -2.37
CA THR A 29 -4.42 8.66 -1.48
C THR A 29 -5.53 9.40 -2.22
N PHE A 30 -5.26 9.90 -3.42
CA PHE A 30 -6.28 10.55 -4.25
C PHE A 30 -7.38 9.57 -4.64
N TRP A 31 -7.01 8.40 -5.12
CA TRP A 31 -7.97 7.39 -5.56
C TRP A 31 -8.81 6.82 -4.43
N ILE A 32 -8.22 6.61 -3.24
CA ILE A 32 -8.98 6.24 -2.04
C ILE A 32 -10.06 7.28 -1.76
N ASN A 33 -9.70 8.57 -1.74
CA ASN A 33 -10.68 9.63 -1.51
C ASN A 33 -11.76 9.69 -2.61
N ALA A 34 -11.40 9.49 -3.87
CA ALA A 34 -12.35 9.46 -4.99
C ALA A 34 -13.37 8.33 -4.83
N ILE A 35 -12.92 7.12 -4.47
CA ILE A 35 -13.80 5.96 -4.24
C ILE A 35 -14.71 6.22 -3.05
N LEU A 36 -14.17 6.67 -1.92
CA LEU A 36 -14.97 6.95 -0.73
C LEU A 36 -16.02 8.05 -0.99
N ALA A 37 -15.65 9.12 -1.71
CA ALA A 37 -16.57 10.19 -2.06
C ALA A 37 -17.71 9.73 -2.98
N SER A 38 -17.41 8.79 -3.89
CA SER A 38 -18.39 8.22 -4.82
C SER A 38 -19.32 7.20 -4.16
N LYS A 39 -18.82 6.43 -3.19
CA LYS A 39 -19.52 5.23 -2.70
C LYS A 39 -20.16 5.38 -1.33
N LEU A 40 -19.68 6.29 -0.48
CA LEU A 40 -20.16 6.37 0.89
C LEU A 40 -21.30 7.37 1.07
N ASN A 41 -22.38 6.90 1.67
CA ASN A 41 -23.54 7.67 2.09
C ASN A 41 -23.67 7.68 3.62
N ALA A 42 -24.54 8.57 4.12
CA ALA A 42 -24.84 8.61 5.54
C ALA A 42 -25.44 7.28 6.02
N GLY A 43 -24.91 6.76 7.11
CA GLY A 43 -25.36 5.51 7.73
C GLY A 43 -24.67 4.26 7.17
N ASP A 44 -23.89 4.35 6.09
CA ASP A 44 -23.13 3.21 5.56
C ASP A 44 -22.21 2.60 6.62
N ARG A 45 -22.07 1.28 6.55
CA ARG A 45 -21.11 0.54 7.37
C ARG A 45 -19.89 0.19 6.53
N VAL A 46 -18.70 0.53 7.04
CA VAL A 46 -17.40 0.23 6.42
C VAL A 46 -16.60 -0.65 7.36
N VAL A 47 -16.04 -1.73 6.84
CA VAL A 47 -15.12 -2.61 7.56
C VAL A 47 -13.69 -2.37 7.05
N THR A 48 -12.75 -2.24 7.97
CA THR A 48 -11.33 -2.02 7.68
C THR A 48 -10.46 -2.73 8.71
N THR A 49 -9.14 -2.62 8.60
CA THR A 49 -8.20 -3.27 9.53
C THR A 49 -7.43 -2.25 10.38
N ALA A 50 -6.83 -2.70 11.48
CA ALA A 50 -5.94 -1.87 12.30
C ALA A 50 -4.59 -1.58 11.61
N LEU A 51 -4.27 -2.28 10.52
CA LEU A 51 -2.99 -2.14 9.81
C LEU A 51 -3.01 -1.08 8.71
N GLU A 52 -4.10 -0.34 8.58
CA GLU A 52 -4.29 0.65 7.52
C GLU A 52 -3.38 1.87 7.67
N HIS A 53 -2.92 2.35 6.52
CA HIS A 53 -2.23 3.63 6.42
C HIS A 53 -3.21 4.81 6.62
N ASN A 54 -2.70 5.99 7.05
CA ASN A 54 -3.49 7.22 7.18
C ASN A 54 -4.18 7.68 5.89
N ALA A 55 -3.73 7.24 4.72
CA ALA A 55 -4.44 7.48 3.45
C ALA A 55 -5.85 6.88 3.45
N VAL A 56 -6.06 5.79 4.21
CA VAL A 56 -7.34 5.12 4.43
C VAL A 56 -8.01 5.67 5.69
N MET A 57 -7.28 5.68 6.83
CA MET A 57 -7.91 5.95 8.12
C MET A 57 -8.39 7.40 8.27
N ARG A 58 -7.61 8.39 7.80
CA ARG A 58 -8.03 9.80 7.93
C ARG A 58 -9.31 10.14 7.20
N PRO A 59 -9.48 9.78 5.91
CA PRO A 59 -10.76 10.01 5.25
C PRO A 59 -11.89 9.19 5.90
N LEU A 60 -11.68 7.93 6.31
CA LEU A 60 -12.73 7.14 6.99
C LEU A 60 -13.19 7.81 8.29
N ARG A 61 -12.27 8.32 9.12
CA ARG A 61 -12.60 9.06 10.35
C ARG A 61 -13.36 10.34 10.05
N TRP A 62 -12.96 11.06 8.98
CA TRP A 62 -13.71 12.23 8.53
C TRP A 62 -15.14 11.88 8.11
N TYR A 63 -15.33 10.79 7.37
CA TYR A 63 -16.66 10.32 6.98
C TYR A 63 -17.49 9.85 8.20
N GLU A 64 -16.86 9.20 9.18
CA GLU A 64 -17.51 8.81 10.44
C GLU A 64 -18.08 10.04 11.17
N GLU A 65 -17.29 11.10 11.28
CA GLU A 65 -17.71 12.34 11.94
C GLU A 65 -18.75 13.13 11.12
N LYS A 66 -18.53 13.31 9.83
CA LYS A 66 -19.29 14.24 8.98
C LYS A 66 -20.50 13.60 8.31
N ARG A 67 -20.39 12.34 7.90
CA ARG A 67 -21.47 11.60 7.22
C ARG A 67 -22.07 10.49 8.08
N ARG A 68 -21.61 10.33 9.31
CA ARG A 68 -22.12 9.34 10.26
C ARG A 68 -22.09 7.91 9.71
N ILE A 69 -21.02 7.55 8.99
CA ILE A 69 -20.80 6.14 8.65
C ILE A 69 -20.48 5.35 9.93
N LYS A 70 -20.70 4.04 9.88
CA LYS A 70 -20.31 3.11 10.95
C LYS A 70 -19.00 2.45 10.58
N LEU A 71 -17.90 2.95 11.13
CA LEU A 71 -16.58 2.38 10.90
C LEU A 71 -16.30 1.22 11.87
N VAL A 72 -15.96 0.06 11.34
CA VAL A 72 -15.60 -1.13 12.11
C VAL A 72 -14.17 -1.52 11.75
N THR A 73 -13.30 -1.53 12.75
CA THR A 73 -11.88 -1.88 12.58
C THR A 73 -11.61 -3.28 13.14
N VAL A 74 -11.08 -4.18 12.31
CA VAL A 74 -10.65 -5.52 12.71
C VAL A 74 -9.19 -5.47 13.15
N ASN A 75 -8.93 -5.84 14.40
CA ASN A 75 -7.60 -5.67 15.01
C ASN A 75 -6.62 -6.84 14.75
N GLY A 76 -7.12 -7.97 14.26
CA GLY A 76 -6.32 -9.20 14.16
C GLY A 76 -5.93 -9.76 15.55
N ARG A 77 -5.96 -11.07 15.72
CA ARG A 77 -5.60 -11.73 16.99
C ARG A 77 -4.14 -12.21 17.01
N SER A 78 -3.52 -12.35 15.84
CA SER A 78 -2.12 -12.78 15.71
C SER A 78 -1.15 -11.75 16.31
N SER A 79 0.03 -12.20 16.73
CA SER A 79 1.07 -11.34 17.34
C SER A 79 1.59 -10.26 16.40
N ASP A 80 1.54 -10.49 15.08
CA ASP A 80 1.89 -9.53 14.04
C ASP A 80 0.76 -8.54 13.71
N GLY A 81 -0.42 -8.69 14.35
CA GLY A 81 -1.58 -7.83 14.17
C GLY A 81 -2.37 -8.09 12.88
N VAL A 82 -2.01 -9.12 12.09
CA VAL A 82 -2.71 -9.46 10.86
C VAL A 82 -4.01 -10.16 11.17
N PRO A 83 -5.18 -9.63 10.74
CA PRO A 83 -6.44 -10.34 10.87
C PRO A 83 -6.50 -11.51 9.89
N SER A 84 -7.03 -12.63 10.32
CA SER A 84 -7.34 -13.74 9.43
C SER A 84 -8.51 -13.38 8.48
N ALA A 85 -8.62 -14.11 7.37
CA ALA A 85 -9.76 -13.93 6.47
C ALA A 85 -11.09 -14.15 7.21
N ASP A 86 -11.18 -15.19 8.04
CA ASP A 86 -12.38 -15.50 8.84
C ASP A 86 -12.77 -14.36 9.78
N GLU A 87 -11.82 -13.71 10.45
CA GLU A 87 -12.10 -12.56 11.32
C GLU A 87 -12.76 -11.42 10.56
N ILE A 88 -12.28 -11.14 9.34
CA ILE A 88 -12.84 -10.09 8.49
C ILE A 88 -14.20 -10.52 7.93
N VAL A 89 -14.29 -11.71 7.36
CA VAL A 89 -15.54 -12.26 6.77
C VAL A 89 -16.65 -12.31 7.81
N ASN A 90 -16.38 -12.83 9.00
CA ASN A 90 -17.36 -12.86 10.10
C ASN A 90 -17.77 -11.45 10.53
N THR A 91 -16.83 -10.50 10.55
CA THR A 91 -17.14 -9.10 10.85
C THR A 91 -18.07 -8.49 9.78
N VAL A 92 -17.80 -8.77 8.50
CA VAL A 92 -18.66 -8.31 7.39
C VAL A 92 -20.06 -8.94 7.49
N ALA A 93 -20.15 -10.23 7.73
CA ALA A 93 -21.41 -10.98 7.81
C ALA A 93 -22.30 -10.57 9.01
N HIS A 94 -21.72 -9.96 10.07
CA HIS A 94 -22.45 -9.60 11.28
C HIS A 94 -23.56 -8.53 11.03
N ALA A 95 -23.38 -7.64 10.05
CA ALA A 95 -24.38 -6.62 9.69
C ALA A 95 -24.16 -6.14 8.26
N PRO A 96 -25.19 -5.58 7.59
CA PRO A 96 -25.07 -5.02 6.26
C PRO A 96 -23.87 -4.09 6.14
N THR A 97 -22.99 -4.37 5.19
CA THR A 97 -21.71 -3.67 4.96
C THR A 97 -21.70 -3.11 3.54
N SER A 98 -21.40 -1.81 3.42
CA SER A 98 -21.39 -1.11 2.13
C SER A 98 -20.03 -1.21 1.43
N LEU A 99 -18.94 -1.30 2.20
CA LEU A 99 -17.57 -1.34 1.67
C LEU A 99 -16.64 -2.04 2.67
N VAL A 100 -15.72 -2.85 2.14
CA VAL A 100 -14.52 -3.27 2.86
C VAL A 100 -13.33 -2.55 2.25
N ILE A 101 -12.43 -2.00 3.08
CA ILE A 101 -11.18 -1.41 2.61
C ILE A 101 -10.02 -2.01 3.40
N MET A 102 -9.01 -2.51 2.66
CA MET A 102 -7.89 -3.21 3.25
C MET A 102 -6.58 -2.83 2.56
N THR A 103 -5.53 -2.61 3.36
CA THR A 103 -4.17 -2.64 2.82
C THR A 103 -3.82 -4.08 2.41
N HIS A 104 -3.11 -4.23 1.28
CA HIS A 104 -2.64 -5.55 0.85
C HIS A 104 -1.41 -6.01 1.65
N ALA A 105 -0.57 -5.05 2.09
CA ALA A 105 0.48 -5.33 3.07
C ALA A 105 0.68 -4.13 4.00
N SER A 106 0.96 -4.42 5.26
CA SER A 106 1.26 -3.40 6.27
C SER A 106 2.56 -2.66 5.92
N ASN A 107 2.49 -1.34 5.90
CA ASN A 107 3.67 -0.49 5.73
C ASN A 107 4.52 -0.38 7.01
N VAL A 108 4.10 -1.01 8.10
CA VAL A 108 4.84 -1.11 9.37
C VAL A 108 5.53 -2.47 9.49
N THR A 109 4.75 -3.55 9.42
CA THR A 109 5.28 -4.91 9.64
C THR A 109 5.76 -5.60 8.36
N GLY A 110 5.32 -5.14 7.20
CA GLY A 110 5.53 -5.82 5.92
C GLY A 110 4.61 -7.03 5.70
N ALA A 111 3.83 -7.44 6.68
CA ALA A 111 2.96 -8.61 6.59
C ALA A 111 1.84 -8.40 5.56
N VAL A 112 1.58 -9.44 4.75
CA VAL A 112 0.53 -9.46 3.72
C VAL A 112 -0.79 -9.88 4.34
N LEU A 113 -1.87 -9.19 3.96
CA LEU A 113 -3.23 -9.48 4.38
C LEU A 113 -3.96 -10.33 3.33
N PRO A 114 -4.91 -11.18 3.73
CA PRO A 114 -5.60 -12.14 2.87
C PRO A 114 -6.69 -11.49 1.98
N VAL A 115 -6.33 -10.45 1.21
CA VAL A 115 -7.30 -9.61 0.48
C VAL A 115 -8.09 -10.37 -0.57
N ALA A 116 -7.46 -11.31 -1.30
CA ALA A 116 -8.14 -12.09 -2.34
C ALA A 116 -9.14 -13.09 -1.74
N GLU A 117 -8.77 -13.73 -0.63
CA GLU A 117 -9.66 -14.65 0.10
C GLU A 117 -10.88 -13.90 0.64
N VAL A 118 -10.65 -12.76 1.30
CA VAL A 118 -11.72 -11.91 1.80
C VAL A 118 -12.61 -11.41 0.67
N ALA A 119 -12.04 -10.86 -0.42
CA ALA A 119 -12.82 -10.31 -1.52
C ALA A 119 -13.78 -11.35 -2.14
N LYS A 120 -13.31 -12.58 -2.33
CA LYS A 120 -14.13 -13.69 -2.84
C LYS A 120 -15.21 -14.10 -1.85
N ALA A 121 -14.89 -14.16 -0.56
CA ALA A 121 -15.82 -14.63 0.47
C ALA A 121 -16.92 -13.63 0.82
N VAL A 122 -16.65 -12.32 0.75
CA VAL A 122 -17.64 -11.29 1.10
C VAL A 122 -18.48 -10.80 -0.10
N SER A 123 -18.26 -11.34 -1.30
CA SER A 123 -19.05 -10.96 -2.48
C SER A 123 -20.56 -11.09 -2.21
N PRO A 124 -21.40 -10.10 -2.58
CA PRO A 124 -21.13 -8.97 -3.47
C PRO A 124 -20.66 -7.68 -2.80
N VAL A 125 -20.24 -7.70 -1.54
CA VAL A 125 -19.71 -6.50 -0.86
C VAL A 125 -18.41 -6.06 -1.54
N PRO A 126 -18.31 -4.82 -2.04
CA PRO A 126 -17.10 -4.36 -2.71
C PRO A 126 -15.91 -4.28 -1.75
N VAL A 127 -14.74 -4.73 -2.22
CA VAL A 127 -13.46 -4.62 -1.49
C VAL A 127 -12.54 -3.67 -2.24
N LEU A 128 -12.11 -2.59 -1.58
CA LEU A 128 -11.06 -1.69 -2.05
C LEU A 128 -9.72 -2.14 -1.45
N VAL A 129 -8.72 -2.34 -2.30
CA VAL A 129 -7.39 -2.77 -1.90
C VAL A 129 -6.38 -1.63 -2.04
N ASP A 130 -5.73 -1.23 -0.92
CA ASP A 130 -4.55 -0.37 -0.96
C ASP A 130 -3.31 -1.24 -1.18
N ALA A 131 -2.86 -1.32 -2.43
CA ALA A 131 -1.68 -2.07 -2.86
C ALA A 131 -0.40 -1.22 -2.88
N ALA A 132 -0.37 -0.08 -2.18
CA ALA A 132 0.77 0.84 -2.21
C ALA A 132 2.10 0.22 -1.71
N GLN A 133 2.06 -0.90 -0.98
CA GLN A 133 3.26 -1.61 -0.55
C GLN A 133 3.55 -2.87 -1.39
N THR A 134 2.59 -3.36 -2.15
CA THR A 134 2.69 -4.64 -2.85
C THR A 134 2.82 -4.50 -4.36
N ALA A 135 2.22 -3.47 -4.96
CA ALA A 135 2.35 -3.20 -6.39
C ALA A 135 3.82 -3.07 -6.79
N GLY A 136 4.30 -3.95 -7.68
CA GLY A 136 5.69 -4.06 -8.09
C GLY A 136 6.63 -4.78 -7.11
N SER A 137 6.13 -5.16 -5.91
CA SER A 137 6.92 -5.87 -4.88
C SER A 137 6.45 -7.31 -4.64
N LEU A 138 5.19 -7.60 -4.96
CA LEU A 138 4.59 -8.94 -4.97
C LEU A 138 3.82 -9.12 -6.27
N ALA A 139 3.73 -10.36 -6.73
CA ALA A 139 2.86 -10.70 -7.86
C ALA A 139 1.40 -10.39 -7.50
N ILE A 140 0.75 -9.63 -8.35
CA ILE A 140 -0.66 -9.27 -8.25
C ILE A 140 -1.34 -9.64 -9.55
N ASP A 141 -2.44 -10.36 -9.46
CA ASP A 141 -3.41 -10.52 -10.52
C ASP A 141 -4.74 -9.93 -10.04
N PHE A 142 -5.00 -8.67 -10.42
CA PHE A 142 -6.20 -7.97 -10.02
C PHE A 142 -7.46 -8.64 -10.57
N GLY A 143 -7.40 -9.19 -11.78
CA GLY A 143 -8.53 -9.90 -12.40
C GLY A 143 -8.98 -11.11 -11.58
N GLU A 144 -8.04 -11.86 -11.03
CA GLU A 144 -8.29 -13.04 -10.22
C GLU A 144 -8.53 -12.75 -8.74
N MET A 145 -8.21 -11.53 -8.28
CA MET A 145 -8.31 -11.14 -6.87
C MET A 145 -9.75 -11.09 -6.36
N GLY A 146 -10.71 -10.77 -7.22
CA GLY A 146 -12.10 -10.58 -6.84
C GLY A 146 -12.41 -9.24 -6.17
N ALA A 147 -11.43 -8.35 -6.09
CA ALA A 147 -11.59 -7.00 -5.53
C ALA A 147 -12.37 -6.07 -6.48
N ALA A 148 -13.07 -5.09 -5.91
CA ALA A 148 -13.80 -4.06 -6.67
C ALA A 148 -12.85 -3.01 -7.27
N ALA A 149 -11.82 -2.65 -6.50
CA ALA A 149 -10.81 -1.68 -6.91
C ALA A 149 -9.47 -1.94 -6.24
N LEU A 150 -8.40 -1.58 -6.93
CA LEU A 150 -7.04 -1.60 -6.41
C LEU A 150 -6.38 -0.24 -6.67
N VAL A 151 -5.71 0.30 -5.66
CA VAL A 151 -4.96 1.56 -5.77
C VAL A 151 -3.49 1.36 -5.44
N ALA A 152 -2.62 2.06 -6.15
CA ALA A 152 -1.19 2.07 -5.85
C ALA A 152 -0.54 3.43 -6.14
N SER A 153 0.62 3.67 -5.50
CA SER A 153 1.44 4.85 -5.72
C SER A 153 2.65 4.51 -6.59
N GLY A 154 2.89 5.28 -7.65
CA GLY A 154 3.94 5.00 -8.62
C GLY A 154 5.37 5.03 -8.05
N HIS A 155 5.63 5.91 -7.07
CA HIS A 155 6.95 6.14 -6.48
C HIS A 155 7.39 5.14 -5.40
N LYS A 156 6.60 4.08 -5.16
CA LYS A 156 6.96 2.99 -4.24
C LYS A 156 7.47 1.77 -4.99
N GLY A 157 6.93 0.58 -4.74
CA GLY A 157 7.37 -0.65 -5.38
C GLY A 157 7.26 -0.68 -6.91
N LEU A 158 6.43 0.19 -7.49
CA LEU A 158 6.38 0.40 -8.94
C LEU A 158 7.60 1.17 -9.50
N LEU A 159 8.47 1.73 -8.67
CA LEU A 159 9.73 2.40 -9.02
C LEU A 159 9.57 3.61 -9.96
N GLY A 160 8.37 4.13 -10.10
CA GLY A 160 8.05 5.28 -10.93
C GLY A 160 8.27 6.63 -10.24
N PRO A 161 8.03 7.73 -10.93
CA PRO A 161 8.16 9.08 -10.36
C PRO A 161 7.11 9.37 -9.28
N THR A 162 7.38 10.41 -8.49
CA THR A 162 6.38 11.02 -7.58
C THR A 162 5.26 11.70 -8.39
N GLY A 163 4.09 11.88 -7.78
CA GLY A 163 2.96 12.58 -8.43
C GLY A 163 2.26 11.77 -9.52
N VAL A 164 2.48 10.46 -9.57
CA VAL A 164 1.74 9.51 -10.38
C VAL A 164 1.38 8.28 -9.57
N GLY A 165 0.22 7.72 -9.83
CA GLY A 165 -0.28 6.49 -9.25
C GLY A 165 -1.43 5.94 -10.07
N VAL A 166 -1.95 4.81 -9.63
CA VAL A 166 -2.88 4.03 -10.43
C VAL A 166 -4.14 3.67 -9.64
N LEU A 167 -5.23 3.51 -10.36
CA LEU A 167 -6.47 2.90 -9.93
C LEU A 167 -6.86 1.84 -10.97
N LEU A 168 -7.10 0.62 -10.54
CA LEU A 168 -7.70 -0.44 -11.32
C LEU A 168 -9.14 -0.65 -10.83
N LEU A 169 -10.08 -0.80 -11.74
CA LEU A 169 -11.49 -1.02 -11.45
C LEU A 169 -11.99 -2.34 -12.04
N ALA A 170 -12.67 -3.14 -11.24
CA ALA A 170 -13.34 -4.33 -11.74
C ALA A 170 -14.46 -3.98 -12.75
N PRO A 171 -14.79 -4.86 -13.72
CA PRO A 171 -15.81 -4.57 -14.73
C PRO A 171 -17.18 -4.19 -14.17
N TRP A 172 -17.54 -4.76 -13.04
CA TRP A 172 -18.83 -4.56 -12.35
C TRP A 172 -18.84 -3.38 -11.36
N PHE A 173 -17.66 -2.76 -11.12
CA PHE A 173 -17.52 -1.66 -10.15
C PHE A 173 -17.18 -0.35 -10.87
N ASP A 174 -17.90 0.70 -10.53
CA ASP A 174 -17.74 2.01 -11.14
C ASP A 174 -17.77 3.12 -10.09
N ILE A 175 -17.16 4.27 -10.38
CA ILE A 175 -17.13 5.43 -9.49
C ILE A 175 -17.43 6.73 -10.22
N GLU A 176 -18.01 7.67 -9.49
CA GLU A 176 -18.16 9.04 -9.96
C GLU A 176 -16.84 9.82 -9.88
N PRO A 177 -16.53 10.70 -10.82
CA PRO A 177 -15.34 11.51 -10.78
C PRO A 177 -15.34 12.45 -9.57
N LEU A 178 -14.25 12.46 -8.81
CA LEU A 178 -14.03 13.42 -7.71
C LEU A 178 -13.80 14.83 -8.29
N VAL A 179 -13.04 14.92 -9.37
CA VAL A 179 -12.72 16.16 -10.08
C VAL A 179 -13.40 16.13 -11.44
N ARG A 180 -14.04 17.23 -11.80
CA ARG A 180 -14.72 17.41 -13.09
C ARG A 180 -14.05 18.53 -13.86
N GLY A 181 -13.82 18.33 -15.16
CA GLY A 181 -13.16 19.32 -16.03
C GLY A 181 -12.91 18.76 -17.42
N GLY A 182 -12.12 19.45 -18.22
CA GLY A 182 -11.74 18.99 -19.54
C GLY A 182 -10.90 17.73 -19.46
N THR A 183 -11.14 16.78 -20.36
CA THR A 183 -10.41 15.49 -20.46
C THR A 183 -9.66 15.35 -21.79
N GLY A 184 -9.74 16.37 -22.64
CA GLY A 184 -9.17 16.32 -24.00
C GLY A 184 -10.01 15.53 -25.01
N SER A 185 -11.11 14.93 -24.58
CA SER A 185 -12.09 14.25 -25.42
C SER A 185 -13.46 14.92 -25.33
N ARG A 186 -14.29 14.75 -26.39
CA ARG A 186 -15.69 15.27 -26.46
C ARG A 186 -15.82 16.75 -26.09
N SER A 187 -14.95 17.60 -26.64
CA SER A 187 -14.88 19.04 -26.34
C SER A 187 -16.19 19.79 -26.62
N GLU A 188 -17.09 19.23 -27.43
CA GLU A 188 -18.41 19.75 -27.76
C GLU A 188 -19.44 19.55 -26.62
N SER A 189 -19.16 18.66 -25.66
CA SER A 189 -20.07 18.35 -24.55
C SER A 189 -19.69 19.11 -23.29
N VAL A 190 -20.69 19.65 -22.59
CA VAL A 190 -20.54 20.23 -21.25
C VAL A 190 -20.63 19.18 -20.14
N LYS A 191 -20.92 17.92 -20.48
CA LYS A 191 -20.95 16.79 -19.54
C LYS A 191 -19.63 16.03 -19.60
N MET A 192 -19.25 15.45 -18.47
CA MET A 192 -18.12 14.52 -18.42
C MET A 192 -18.34 13.34 -19.38
N PRO A 193 -17.27 12.82 -20.01
CA PRO A 193 -17.35 11.57 -20.76
C PRO A 193 -17.87 10.41 -19.87
N GLU A 194 -18.59 9.48 -20.47
CA GLU A 194 -19.09 8.31 -19.73
C GLU A 194 -18.08 7.17 -19.66
N HIS A 195 -17.17 7.10 -20.64
CA HIS A 195 -16.19 6.02 -20.75
C HIS A 195 -14.95 6.28 -19.90
N LEU A 196 -14.33 5.21 -19.42
CA LEU A 196 -13.02 5.20 -18.81
C LEU A 196 -11.94 5.15 -19.93
N PRO A 197 -10.75 5.65 -19.65
CA PRO A 197 -10.33 6.31 -18.41
C PRO A 197 -10.69 7.80 -18.35
N ASP A 198 -11.15 8.41 -19.46
CA ASP A 198 -11.38 9.85 -19.64
C ASP A 198 -12.27 10.44 -18.56
N ARG A 199 -13.32 9.70 -18.15
CA ARG A 199 -14.24 10.16 -17.10
C ARG A 199 -13.54 10.48 -15.78
N LEU A 200 -12.45 9.81 -15.44
CA LEU A 200 -11.75 9.97 -14.16
C LEU A 200 -10.44 10.76 -14.29
N GLU A 201 -9.97 11.02 -15.51
CA GLU A 201 -8.71 11.73 -15.79
C GLU A 201 -8.98 13.17 -16.25
N ALA A 202 -9.66 13.95 -15.41
CA ALA A 202 -9.90 15.36 -15.70
C ALA A 202 -8.61 16.20 -15.56
N GLY A 203 -8.43 17.13 -16.49
CA GLY A 203 -7.27 18.01 -16.56
C GLY A 203 -6.18 17.50 -17.51
N THR A 204 -5.04 18.18 -17.49
CA THR A 204 -3.88 17.75 -18.27
C THR A 204 -3.19 16.59 -17.56
N VAL A 205 -3.13 15.44 -18.20
CA VAL A 205 -2.47 14.25 -17.67
C VAL A 205 -0.98 14.51 -17.45
N ASN A 206 -0.43 14.05 -16.33
CA ASN A 206 1.01 14.04 -16.05
C ASN A 206 1.74 13.06 -16.98
N SER A 207 1.93 13.45 -18.25
CA SER A 207 2.52 12.58 -19.27
C SER A 207 3.97 12.21 -18.97
N ALA A 208 4.74 13.09 -18.33
CA ALA A 208 6.12 12.80 -17.92
C ALA A 208 6.14 11.74 -16.79
N GLY A 209 5.25 11.89 -15.78
CA GLY A 209 5.08 10.88 -14.73
C GLY A 209 4.58 9.55 -15.27
N ALA A 210 3.63 9.56 -16.22
CA ALA A 210 3.14 8.35 -16.87
C ALA A 210 4.26 7.64 -17.65
N ALA A 211 5.07 8.38 -18.44
CA ALA A 211 6.21 7.81 -19.15
C ALA A 211 7.20 7.10 -18.22
N GLY A 212 7.58 7.76 -17.12
CA GLY A 212 8.46 7.17 -16.11
C GLY A 212 7.87 5.94 -15.44
N LEU A 213 6.55 5.97 -15.14
CA LEU A 213 5.85 4.82 -14.55
C LEU A 213 5.78 3.64 -15.53
N GLY A 214 5.45 3.88 -16.81
CA GLY A 214 5.46 2.82 -17.84
C GLY A 214 6.84 2.18 -17.99
N ALA A 215 7.89 3.00 -18.10
CA ALA A 215 9.26 2.52 -18.19
C ALA A 215 9.68 1.67 -16.98
N SER A 216 9.28 2.06 -15.76
CA SER A 216 9.59 1.30 -14.55
C SER A 216 8.77 0.00 -14.48
N CYS A 217 7.51 0.00 -14.89
CA CYS A 217 6.68 -1.21 -14.96
C CYS A 217 7.27 -2.21 -15.98
N ALA A 218 7.70 -1.75 -17.16
CA ALA A 218 8.38 -2.58 -18.13
C ALA A 218 9.69 -3.17 -17.55
N TRP A 219 10.49 -2.35 -16.86
CA TRP A 219 11.72 -2.80 -16.21
C TRP A 219 11.46 -3.89 -15.16
N ILE A 220 10.38 -3.77 -14.36
CA ILE A 220 9.98 -4.77 -13.36
C ILE A 220 9.54 -6.07 -14.05
N ARG A 221 8.75 -5.98 -15.12
CA ARG A 221 8.28 -7.16 -15.88
C ARG A 221 9.44 -7.93 -16.50
N ASP A 222 10.42 -7.24 -17.08
CA ASP A 222 11.61 -7.88 -17.67
C ASP A 222 12.42 -8.69 -16.66
N ARG A 223 12.42 -8.25 -15.38
CA ARG A 223 13.14 -8.90 -14.28
C ARG A 223 12.30 -9.86 -13.46
N THR A 224 11.00 -9.84 -13.67
CA THR A 224 9.93 -10.46 -12.92
C THR A 224 9.80 -9.97 -11.47
N VAL A 225 8.56 -9.78 -11.04
CA VAL A 225 8.25 -9.36 -9.64
C VAL A 225 8.78 -10.41 -8.65
N GLU A 226 8.66 -11.68 -9.00
CA GLU A 226 9.08 -12.82 -8.18
C GLU A 226 10.59 -12.80 -7.92
N ALA A 227 11.41 -12.58 -8.95
CA ALA A 227 12.86 -12.53 -8.81
C ALA A 227 13.30 -11.33 -7.94
N ILE A 228 12.67 -10.15 -8.14
CA ILE A 228 12.89 -8.95 -7.33
C ILE A 228 12.51 -9.24 -5.87
N HIS A 229 11.33 -9.80 -5.64
CA HIS A 229 10.84 -10.15 -4.31
C HIS A 229 11.74 -11.15 -3.59
N GLN A 230 12.11 -12.25 -4.25
CA GLN A 230 12.97 -13.29 -3.69
C GLN A 230 14.37 -12.77 -3.33
N ARG A 231 14.94 -11.89 -4.18
CA ARG A 231 16.21 -11.25 -3.85
C ARG A 231 16.10 -10.40 -2.59
N GLY A 232 15.10 -9.53 -2.53
CA GLY A 232 14.86 -8.69 -1.36
C GLY A 232 14.53 -9.51 -0.10
N ARG A 233 13.84 -10.63 -0.26
CA ARG A 233 13.53 -11.57 0.83
C ARG A 233 14.79 -12.17 1.46
N ARG A 234 15.76 -12.61 0.65
CA ARG A 234 17.06 -13.11 1.17
C ARG A 234 17.81 -12.04 1.96
N LEU A 235 17.84 -10.80 1.45
CA LEU A 235 18.44 -9.67 2.17
C LEU A 235 17.73 -9.37 3.49
N LEU A 236 16.39 -9.46 3.50
CA LEU A 236 15.59 -9.26 4.69
C LEU A 236 15.84 -10.34 5.73
N GLU A 237 15.94 -11.59 5.33
CA GLU A 237 16.26 -12.72 6.22
C GLU A 237 17.66 -12.57 6.82
N HIS A 238 18.65 -12.19 6.02
CA HIS A 238 20.00 -11.87 6.50
C HIS A 238 19.99 -10.72 7.52
N LEU A 239 19.26 -9.65 7.25
CA LEU A 239 19.08 -8.54 8.21
C LEU A 239 18.46 -9.03 9.54
N VAL A 240 17.43 -9.84 9.45
CA VAL A 240 16.71 -10.37 10.63
C VAL A 240 17.64 -11.25 11.48
N GLU A 241 18.41 -12.11 10.86
CA GLU A 241 19.37 -12.96 11.56
C GLU A 241 20.43 -12.10 12.29
N GLY A 242 21.03 -11.13 11.59
CA GLY A 242 22.01 -10.24 12.19
C GLY A 242 21.44 -9.40 13.34
N LEU A 243 20.24 -8.82 13.16
CA LEU A 243 19.63 -7.98 14.20
C LEU A 243 19.17 -8.76 15.43
N LYS A 244 18.86 -10.05 15.32
CA LYS A 244 18.52 -10.91 16.47
C LYS A 244 19.69 -11.14 17.41
N GLU A 245 20.92 -11.09 16.89
CA GLU A 245 22.14 -11.26 17.68
C GLU A 245 22.51 -9.99 18.45
N VAL A 246 21.94 -8.82 18.08
CA VAL A 246 22.23 -7.55 18.77
C VAL A 246 21.37 -7.43 20.03
N PRO A 247 21.99 -7.35 21.22
CA PRO A 247 21.26 -7.23 22.46
C PRO A 247 20.37 -5.96 22.49
N GLY A 248 19.17 -6.08 23.02
CA GLY A 248 18.26 -4.95 23.16
C GLY A 248 17.50 -4.57 21.89
N VAL A 249 17.73 -5.22 20.76
CA VAL A 249 16.90 -5.08 19.56
C VAL A 249 15.63 -5.93 19.66
N PHE A 250 14.51 -5.35 19.32
CA PHE A 250 13.19 -6.01 19.28
C PHE A 250 12.57 -5.84 17.90
N LEU A 251 12.28 -6.95 17.24
CA LEU A 251 11.62 -6.97 15.93
C LEU A 251 10.09 -6.93 16.14
N HIS A 252 9.41 -6.00 15.47
CA HIS A 252 7.96 -5.82 15.58
C HIS A 252 7.22 -6.40 14.38
N GLY A 253 6.20 -7.24 14.66
CA GLY A 253 5.40 -7.88 13.63
C GLY A 253 6.18 -8.84 12.72
N TRP A 254 7.32 -9.34 13.19
CA TRP A 254 8.08 -10.35 12.48
C TRP A 254 7.47 -11.74 12.72
N ASN A 255 7.11 -12.41 11.64
CA ASN A 255 6.71 -13.81 11.63
C ASN A 255 7.28 -14.45 10.36
N ALA A 256 8.19 -15.43 10.53
CA ALA A 256 8.89 -16.06 9.41
C ALA A 256 7.93 -16.81 8.45
N ASN A 257 6.80 -17.30 8.97
CA ASN A 257 5.81 -18.06 8.21
C ASN A 257 4.74 -17.17 7.53
N GLN A 258 4.71 -15.87 7.84
CA GLN A 258 3.76 -14.93 7.26
C GLN A 258 4.29 -14.41 5.92
N PRO A 259 3.51 -14.48 4.82
CA PRO A 259 3.83 -13.78 3.59
C PRO A 259 4.07 -12.29 3.84
N ARG A 260 5.10 -11.71 3.21
CA ARG A 260 5.47 -10.32 3.48
C ARG A 260 6.20 -9.64 2.35
N VAL A 261 6.11 -8.33 2.31
CA VAL A 261 7.01 -7.47 1.53
C VAL A 261 8.33 -7.26 2.29
N ASN A 262 9.34 -6.74 1.62
CA ASN A 262 10.70 -6.60 2.15
C ASN A 262 10.82 -5.37 3.08
N ILE A 263 10.01 -5.37 4.14
CA ILE A 263 9.96 -4.34 5.19
C ILE A 263 10.17 -5.01 6.54
N LEU A 264 10.97 -4.36 7.40
CA LEU A 264 11.19 -4.74 8.79
C LEU A 264 11.07 -3.51 9.68
N SER A 265 10.37 -3.66 10.80
CA SER A 265 10.33 -2.67 11.88
C SER A 265 10.98 -3.21 13.14
N PHE A 266 11.81 -2.39 13.77
CA PHE A 266 12.47 -2.76 15.02
C PHE A 266 12.58 -1.55 15.97
N THR A 267 12.85 -1.82 17.24
CA THR A 267 13.25 -0.84 18.26
C THR A 267 14.49 -1.32 18.98
N MET A 268 15.23 -0.41 19.61
CA MET A 268 16.38 -0.72 20.44
C MET A 268 16.16 -0.17 21.85
N ARG A 269 16.27 -1.02 22.88
CA ARG A 269 15.83 -0.71 24.24
C ARG A 269 16.42 0.60 24.82
N SER A 270 17.66 0.90 24.53
CA SER A 270 18.41 2.01 25.14
C SER A 270 18.49 3.26 24.27
N LYS A 271 17.80 3.29 23.12
CA LYS A 271 17.92 4.36 22.15
C LYS A 271 16.54 4.89 21.75
N ASP A 272 16.43 6.20 21.61
CA ASP A 272 15.31 6.82 20.94
C ASP A 272 15.36 6.51 19.44
N ASN A 273 14.21 6.18 18.83
CA ASN A 273 14.14 5.80 17.41
C ASN A 273 14.59 6.93 16.47
N GLY A 274 14.24 8.18 16.79
CA GLY A 274 14.62 9.34 15.99
C GLY A 274 16.11 9.65 16.09
N GLU A 275 16.67 9.57 17.32
CA GLU A 275 18.09 9.78 17.56
C GLU A 275 18.93 8.72 16.86
N LEU A 276 18.53 7.43 16.96
CA LEU A 276 19.22 6.33 16.30
C LEU A 276 19.14 6.46 14.77
N ALA A 277 18.01 6.80 14.21
CA ALA A 277 17.89 7.02 12.76
C ALA A 277 18.74 8.20 12.27
N ALA A 278 18.78 9.29 13.03
CA ALA A 278 19.63 10.45 12.70
C ALA A 278 21.13 10.14 12.84
N TRP A 279 21.51 9.30 13.78
CA TRP A 279 22.90 8.85 13.95
C TRP A 279 23.31 7.93 12.80
N LEU A 280 22.47 6.96 12.41
CA LEU A 280 22.71 6.08 11.25
C LEU A 280 22.96 6.88 9.97
N ASP A 281 22.17 7.94 9.74
CA ASP A 281 22.35 8.79 8.57
C ASP A 281 23.65 9.59 8.62
N ARG A 282 23.95 10.24 9.74
CA ARG A 282 25.12 11.13 9.86
C ARG A 282 26.45 10.41 9.90
N GLU A 283 26.56 9.31 10.67
CA GLU A 283 27.84 8.62 10.92
C GLU A 283 28.08 7.50 9.92
N HIS A 284 27.02 6.88 9.38
CA HIS A 284 27.13 5.71 8.52
C HIS A 284 26.53 5.91 7.11
N GLY A 285 25.85 7.04 6.84
CA GLY A 285 25.17 7.29 5.57
C GLY A 285 24.01 6.33 5.31
N ILE A 286 23.44 5.73 6.36
CA ILE A 286 22.36 4.75 6.29
C ILE A 286 21.01 5.42 6.57
N MET A 287 20.20 5.58 5.55
CA MET A 287 18.89 6.22 5.64
C MET A 287 17.80 5.19 5.97
N VAL A 288 17.25 5.29 7.17
CA VAL A 288 16.07 4.56 7.64
C VAL A 288 14.96 5.53 8.03
N ARG A 289 13.77 5.02 8.30
CA ARG A 289 12.67 5.89 8.75
C ARG A 289 12.29 5.55 10.19
N ALA A 290 12.22 6.57 11.06
CA ALA A 290 11.72 6.45 12.43
C ALA A 290 10.30 7.00 12.58
N GLY A 291 9.55 6.50 13.58
CA GLY A 291 8.26 7.01 14.02
C GLY A 291 7.06 6.12 13.66
N LEU A 292 5.88 6.72 13.52
CA LEU A 292 4.59 6.01 13.37
C LEU A 292 4.27 5.59 11.92
N HIS A 293 5.11 5.90 10.94
CA HIS A 293 4.97 5.50 9.53
C HIS A 293 3.59 5.81 8.92
N CYS A 294 2.89 6.82 9.45
CA CYS A 294 1.51 7.14 9.07
C CYS A 294 0.49 6.00 9.29
N ALA A 295 0.73 5.12 10.26
CA ALA A 295 -0.16 4.03 10.62
C ALA A 295 -0.28 3.88 12.16
N PRO A 296 -0.83 4.89 12.87
CA PRO A 296 -0.86 4.90 14.32
C PRO A 296 -1.63 3.72 14.91
N ALA A 297 -2.69 3.25 14.26
CA ALA A 297 -3.46 2.09 14.72
C ALA A 297 -2.63 0.79 14.71
N ALA A 298 -1.76 0.62 13.70
CA ALA A 298 -0.82 -0.50 13.66
C ALA A 298 0.15 -0.45 14.85
N HIS A 299 0.68 0.72 15.17
CA HIS A 299 1.56 0.90 16.34
C HIS A 299 0.84 0.70 17.67
N GLN A 300 -0.44 1.10 17.80
CA GLN A 300 -1.26 0.77 18.97
C GLN A 300 -1.42 -0.76 19.11
N ARG A 301 -1.67 -1.45 18.00
CA ARG A 301 -1.82 -2.91 17.97
C ARG A 301 -0.51 -3.64 18.30
N LEU A 302 0.64 -3.08 17.90
CA LEU A 302 1.98 -3.62 18.15
C LEU A 302 2.62 -3.14 19.45
N GLU A 303 1.90 -2.35 20.26
CA GLU A 303 2.37 -1.78 21.54
C GLU A 303 3.62 -0.88 21.40
N THR A 304 3.79 -0.27 20.22
CA THR A 304 4.90 0.65 19.92
C THR A 304 4.44 2.12 19.85
N PHE A 305 3.17 2.40 20.09
CA PHE A 305 2.65 3.77 20.21
C PHE A 305 3.01 4.36 21.58
N PRO A 306 3.38 5.66 21.74
CA PRO A 306 3.42 6.70 20.68
C PRO A 306 4.76 6.81 19.93
N ASN A 307 5.80 6.11 20.34
CA ASN A 307 7.17 6.30 19.85
C ASN A 307 7.41 5.73 18.45
N GLY A 308 6.59 4.76 18.02
CA GLY A 308 6.76 4.09 16.75
C GLY A 308 7.96 3.13 16.73
N THR A 309 8.52 2.95 15.57
CA THR A 309 9.66 2.05 15.32
C THR A 309 10.66 2.67 14.34
N ILE A 310 11.84 2.09 14.23
CA ILE A 310 12.69 2.24 13.06
C ILE A 310 12.21 1.23 12.01
N ARG A 311 12.04 1.70 10.77
CA ARG A 311 11.62 0.87 9.65
C ARG A 311 12.69 0.84 8.58
N VAL A 312 13.10 -0.35 8.20
CA VAL A 312 13.95 -0.65 7.04
C VAL A 312 13.07 -1.12 5.89
N GLY A 313 13.32 -0.62 4.69
CA GLY A 313 12.71 -1.07 3.46
C GLY A 313 13.79 -1.46 2.47
N ILE A 314 13.78 -2.72 2.02
CA ILE A 314 14.76 -3.26 1.08
C ILE A 314 14.19 -3.21 -0.32
N GLY A 315 14.86 -2.45 -1.19
CA GLY A 315 14.50 -2.31 -2.60
C GLY A 315 15.35 -3.18 -3.53
N PRO A 316 15.04 -3.16 -4.83
CA PRO A 316 15.74 -4.02 -5.81
C PRO A 316 17.21 -3.68 -6.02
N PHE A 317 17.66 -2.53 -5.56
CA PHE A 317 19.03 -2.04 -5.75
C PHE A 317 19.93 -2.26 -4.52
N ASN A 318 19.36 -2.68 -3.38
CA ASN A 318 20.16 -3.00 -2.20
C ASN A 318 21.00 -4.26 -2.39
N THR A 319 22.10 -4.32 -1.68
CA THR A 319 23.11 -5.39 -1.71
C THR A 319 23.29 -6.00 -0.32
N GLU A 320 23.97 -7.14 -0.23
CA GLU A 320 24.37 -7.75 1.06
C GLU A 320 25.26 -6.80 1.86
N SER A 321 26.16 -6.07 1.19
CA SER A 321 27.03 -5.09 1.85
C SER A 321 26.25 -3.97 2.54
N ASP A 322 25.11 -3.54 1.97
CA ASP A 322 24.23 -2.53 2.62
C ASP A 322 23.62 -3.11 3.91
N ILE A 323 23.27 -4.38 3.88
CA ILE A 323 22.70 -5.08 5.05
C ILE A 323 23.77 -5.28 6.14
N ASP A 324 24.98 -5.73 5.75
CA ASP A 324 26.11 -5.90 6.67
C ASP A 324 26.50 -4.58 7.33
N ALA A 325 26.51 -3.49 6.57
CA ALA A 325 26.77 -2.15 7.09
C ALA A 325 25.72 -1.71 8.13
N LEU A 326 24.44 -1.99 7.87
CA LEU A 326 23.38 -1.67 8.83
C LEU A 326 23.50 -2.52 10.11
N ILE A 327 23.77 -3.82 9.99
CA ILE A 327 23.96 -4.71 11.16
C ILE A 327 25.15 -4.24 12.00
N ALA A 328 26.29 -3.93 11.37
CA ALA A 328 27.47 -3.41 12.06
C ALA A 328 27.15 -2.09 12.79
N ALA A 329 26.52 -1.13 12.11
CA ALA A 329 26.13 0.14 12.72
C ALA A 329 25.16 -0.03 13.91
N ILE A 330 24.23 -0.97 13.85
CA ILE A 330 23.33 -1.24 15.00
C ILE A 330 24.09 -1.88 16.16
N ASN A 331 25.09 -2.73 15.88
CA ASN A 331 25.98 -3.26 16.91
C ASN A 331 26.78 -2.14 17.59
N ASP A 332 27.42 -1.26 16.82
CA ASP A 332 28.16 -0.11 17.33
C ASP A 332 27.27 0.83 18.18
N ALA A 333 26.00 0.99 17.79
CA ALA A 333 25.05 1.78 18.56
C ALA A 333 24.70 1.15 19.92
N TYR A 334 24.88 -0.16 20.10
CA TYR A 334 24.61 -0.85 21.36
C TYR A 334 25.75 -0.64 22.38
N GLU A 335 27.00 -0.60 21.94
CA GLU A 335 28.18 -0.35 22.77
C GLU A 335 28.20 1.11 23.31
#